data_9e1b9ca2dad99ce9d19c603cc097b598
#
_entry.id   9e1b9ca2dad99ce9d19c603cc097b598
#
_cell.length_a   1.000
_cell.length_b   1.000
_cell.length_c   1.000
_cell.angle_alpha   90.00
_cell.angle_beta   90.00
_cell.angle_gamma   90.00
#
_symmetry.space_group_name_H-M   'P 1'
#
loop_
_entity.id
_entity.type
_entity.pdbx_description
1 polymer ?
#
loop_
_entity_poly.entity_id
_entity_poly.type
_entity_poly.pdbx_seq_one_letter_code
_entity_poly.pdbx_strand_id
1 'polypeptide(L)'
;VLELHHQGVRIDADEKTIEDLKGFYTGVLGLEHDTGRPEIPGIPGMWINIGDVGQIHLIGGDLPSRFAQGPGKDPTAPHVALAVENIVETKAELDRLGANYWSLKGATGPDAEQLFLNDPCGNMVELHQFDKCRCRLKSRVKPA
;
A
#
# COMPACT_ATOMS: atom_id res chain seq x y z
N VAL A 1 1.66 -2.86 -15.60
CA VAL A 1 0.61 -2.79 -14.57
C VAL A 1 -0.47 -3.82 -14.88
N LEU A 2 -0.83 -4.62 -13.90
CA LEU A 2 -1.83 -5.68 -14.05
C LEU A 2 -3.18 -5.31 -13.40
N GLU A 3 -3.14 -4.71 -12.21
CA GLU A 3 -4.37 -4.43 -11.47
C GLU A 3 -4.18 -3.29 -10.45
N LEU A 4 -5.28 -2.68 -10.05
CA LEU A 4 -5.38 -1.85 -8.86
C LEU A 4 -5.45 -2.78 -7.64
N HIS A 5 -4.52 -2.65 -6.73
CA HIS A 5 -4.47 -3.48 -5.52
C HIS A 5 -5.13 -2.78 -4.33
N HIS A 6 -4.68 -1.60 -3.97
CA HIS A 6 -5.23 -0.89 -2.82
C HIS A 6 -5.14 0.63 -2.95
N GLN A 7 -5.89 1.29 -2.07
CA GLN A 7 -5.75 2.71 -1.80
C GLN A 7 -5.34 2.90 -0.35
N GLY A 8 -4.26 3.64 -0.13
CA GLY A 8 -3.82 4.04 1.20
C GLY A 8 -4.46 5.35 1.62
N VAL A 9 -5.05 5.39 2.82
CA VAL A 9 -5.62 6.59 3.42
C VAL A 9 -5.10 6.78 4.83
N ARG A 10 -4.93 8.02 5.25
CA ARG A 10 -4.45 8.37 6.59
C ARG A 10 -5.59 8.33 7.60
N ILE A 11 -5.27 7.84 8.80
CA ILE A 11 -6.16 7.82 9.96
C ILE A 11 -5.45 8.37 11.20
N ASP A 12 -6.22 8.83 12.16
CA ASP A 12 -5.72 9.03 13.52
C ASP A 12 -5.50 7.68 14.20
N ALA A 13 -4.42 7.55 14.99
CA ALA A 13 -3.92 6.27 15.46
C ALA A 13 -4.27 5.95 16.91
N ASP A 14 -5.14 6.73 17.55
CA ASP A 14 -5.62 6.40 18.90
C ASP A 14 -6.56 5.19 18.87
N GLU A 15 -6.60 4.45 19.99
CA GLU A 15 -7.38 3.21 20.10
C GLU A 15 -8.87 3.43 19.77
N LYS A 16 -9.44 4.54 20.25
CA LYS A 16 -10.86 4.84 20.00
C LYS A 16 -11.13 5.02 18.52
N THR A 17 -10.32 5.79 17.83
CA THR A 17 -10.47 6.01 16.38
C THR A 17 -10.33 4.69 15.61
N ILE A 18 -9.38 3.83 15.97
CA ILE A 18 -9.20 2.52 15.34
C ILE A 18 -10.43 1.62 15.53
N GLU A 19 -10.99 1.57 16.74
CA GLU A 19 -12.22 0.81 17.01
C GLU A 19 -13.42 1.39 16.27
N ASP A 20 -13.57 2.70 16.24
CA ASP A 20 -14.64 3.37 15.51
C ASP A 20 -14.55 3.09 13.97
N LEU A 21 -13.35 3.13 13.42
CA LEU A 21 -13.11 2.80 12.01
C LEU A 21 -13.40 1.34 11.70
N LYS A 22 -13.00 0.44 12.57
CA LYS A 22 -13.33 -0.99 12.45
C LYS A 22 -14.85 -1.19 12.44
N GLY A 23 -15.54 -0.58 13.39
CA GLY A 23 -17.01 -0.61 13.46
C GLY A 23 -17.66 -0.06 12.18
N PHE A 24 -17.13 1.02 11.64
CA PHE A 24 -17.64 1.61 10.40
C PHE A 24 -17.42 0.68 9.19
N TYR A 25 -16.19 0.27 8.94
CA TYR A 25 -15.91 -0.53 7.75
C TYR A 25 -16.50 -1.95 7.82
N THR A 26 -16.45 -2.59 8.97
CA THR A 26 -16.96 -3.97 9.11
C THR A 26 -18.43 -4.02 9.55
N GLY A 27 -18.84 -3.16 10.46
CA GLY A 27 -20.20 -3.15 10.99
C GLY A 27 -21.21 -2.42 10.10
N VAL A 28 -20.88 -1.20 9.68
CA VAL A 28 -21.78 -0.38 8.86
C VAL A 28 -21.73 -0.79 7.39
N LEU A 29 -20.54 -0.92 6.82
CA LEU A 29 -20.35 -1.27 5.40
C LEU A 29 -20.32 -2.78 5.13
N GLY A 30 -20.20 -3.61 6.13
CA GLY A 30 -20.15 -5.06 5.99
C GLY A 30 -18.89 -5.58 5.27
N LEU A 31 -17.80 -4.81 5.30
CA LEU A 31 -16.54 -5.20 4.66
C LEU A 31 -15.71 -6.11 5.56
N GLU A 32 -14.78 -6.84 4.99
CA GLU A 32 -13.93 -7.77 5.72
C GLU A 32 -12.62 -7.10 6.17
N HIS A 33 -12.29 -7.27 7.46
CA HIS A 33 -10.96 -6.95 7.97
C HIS A 33 -9.97 -8.06 7.57
N ASP A 34 -8.94 -7.71 6.82
CA ASP A 34 -7.89 -8.64 6.43
C ASP A 34 -6.90 -8.87 7.57
N THR A 35 -6.87 -10.09 8.10
CA THR A 35 -5.96 -10.48 9.18
C THR A 35 -4.54 -10.80 8.72
N GLY A 36 -4.27 -10.73 7.42
CA GLY A 36 -2.95 -10.95 6.84
C GLY A 36 -2.01 -9.75 6.94
N ARG A 37 -2.50 -8.59 7.40
CA ARG A 37 -1.66 -7.42 7.62
C ARG A 37 -0.58 -7.74 8.66
N PRO A 38 0.72 -7.57 8.34
CA PRO A 38 1.76 -7.70 9.35
C PRO A 38 1.65 -6.56 10.37
N GLU A 39 2.14 -6.82 11.58
CA GLU A 39 2.39 -5.74 12.53
C GLU A 39 3.55 -4.89 12.00
N ILE A 40 3.32 -3.58 11.89
CA ILE A 40 4.32 -2.62 11.43
C ILE A 40 4.56 -1.65 12.59
N PRO A 41 5.68 -1.78 13.32
CA PRO A 41 5.94 -0.93 14.49
C PRO A 41 5.90 0.56 14.15
N GLY A 42 5.16 1.34 14.94
CA GLY A 42 4.97 2.78 14.76
C GLY A 42 3.97 3.16 13.66
N ILE A 43 3.37 2.20 12.99
CA ILE A 43 2.38 2.41 11.91
C ILE A 43 1.15 1.56 12.20
N PRO A 44 0.31 1.94 13.18
CA PRO A 44 -0.94 1.25 13.44
C PRO A 44 -1.92 1.44 12.29
N GLY A 45 -2.81 0.50 12.12
CA GLY A 45 -3.81 0.56 11.06
C GLY A 45 -4.42 -0.78 10.78
N MET A 46 -5.15 -0.87 9.69
CA MET A 46 -5.75 -2.12 9.24
C MET A 46 -5.92 -2.15 7.73
N TRP A 47 -6.06 -3.33 7.20
CA TRP A 47 -6.43 -3.57 5.82
C TRP A 47 -7.88 -4.04 5.75
N ILE A 48 -8.64 -3.41 4.88
CA ILE A 48 -10.06 -3.71 4.68
C ILE A 48 -10.23 -4.26 3.27
N ASN A 49 -10.77 -5.45 3.14
CA ASN A 49 -11.04 -6.08 1.86
C ASN A 49 -12.33 -5.53 1.23
N ILE A 50 -12.26 -5.20 -0.04
CA ILE A 50 -13.41 -4.85 -0.87
C ILE A 50 -13.74 -6.08 -1.73
N GLY A 51 -14.49 -7.01 -1.17
CA GLY A 51 -14.69 -8.31 -1.79
C GLY A 51 -13.35 -8.99 -2.10
N ASP A 52 -13.19 -9.42 -3.32
CA ASP A 52 -11.94 -9.98 -3.88
C ASP A 52 -11.35 -9.08 -4.99
N VAL A 53 -11.68 -7.78 -5.00
CA VAL A 53 -11.23 -6.84 -6.03
C VAL A 53 -10.12 -5.90 -5.59
N GLY A 54 -10.00 -5.60 -4.30
CA GLY A 54 -9.00 -4.68 -3.81
C GLY A 54 -9.10 -4.43 -2.31
N GLN A 55 -8.29 -3.52 -1.83
CA GLN A 55 -8.24 -3.17 -0.41
C GLN A 55 -8.23 -1.66 -0.18
N ILE A 56 -8.65 -1.25 1.01
CA ILE A 56 -8.32 0.03 1.61
C ILE A 56 -7.31 -0.23 2.72
N HIS A 57 -6.15 0.42 2.66
CA HIS A 57 -5.16 0.42 3.74
C HIS A 57 -5.37 1.65 4.60
N LEU A 58 -5.81 1.46 5.83
CA LEU A 58 -5.91 2.50 6.85
C LEU A 58 -4.56 2.61 7.55
N ILE A 59 -3.92 3.78 7.46
CA ILE A 59 -2.53 3.96 7.84
C ILE A 59 -2.44 5.08 8.88
N GLY A 60 -2.09 4.72 10.10
CA GLY A 60 -1.88 5.66 11.20
C GLY A 60 -0.41 5.89 11.51
N GLY A 61 -0.16 6.62 12.59
CA GLY A 61 1.17 6.95 13.08
C GLY A 61 1.63 8.34 12.68
N ASP A 62 2.79 8.73 13.19
CA ASP A 62 3.35 10.07 12.99
C ASP A 62 3.88 10.25 11.56
N LEU A 63 3.86 11.51 11.09
CA LEU A 63 4.51 11.94 9.87
C LEU A 63 5.66 12.89 10.21
N PRO A 64 6.84 12.76 9.60
CA PRO A 64 7.21 11.66 8.70
C PRO A 64 7.31 10.33 9.44
N SER A 65 6.99 9.23 8.74
CA SER A 65 7.20 7.89 9.28
C SER A 65 8.68 7.51 9.27
N ARG A 66 9.03 6.43 9.94
CA ARG A 66 10.41 5.90 9.93
C ARG A 66 10.88 5.44 8.54
N PHE A 67 9.98 5.25 7.60
CA PHE A 67 10.29 4.86 6.23
C PHE A 67 10.43 6.05 5.28
N ALA A 68 10.19 7.27 5.74
CA ALA A 68 10.34 8.46 4.92
C ALA A 68 11.78 8.62 4.41
N GLN A 69 11.93 8.90 3.12
CA GLN A 69 13.22 9.12 2.46
C GLN A 69 13.43 10.59 2.06
N GLY A 70 12.73 11.48 2.70
CA GLY A 70 12.79 12.92 2.46
C GLY A 70 11.41 13.52 2.19
N PRO A 71 11.33 14.85 1.95
CA PRO A 71 10.07 15.52 1.66
C PRO A 71 9.34 14.90 0.49
N GLY A 72 8.05 14.59 0.66
CA GLY A 72 7.22 13.95 -0.36
C GLY A 72 7.55 12.47 -0.64
N LYS A 73 8.39 11.85 0.17
CA LYS A 73 8.83 10.44 0.00
C LYS A 73 8.52 9.62 1.24
N ASP A 74 7.28 9.65 1.68
CA ASP A 74 6.80 8.82 2.79
C ASP A 74 5.76 7.82 2.30
N PRO A 75 6.04 6.50 2.40
CA PRO A 75 5.13 5.46 1.90
C PRO A 75 3.82 5.38 2.68
N THR A 76 3.74 6.01 3.86
CA THR A 76 2.52 6.06 4.67
C THR A 76 1.61 7.23 4.30
N ALA A 77 2.03 8.12 3.40
CA ALA A 77 1.17 9.16 2.85
C ALA A 77 0.07 8.55 1.95
N PRO A 78 -1.03 9.28 1.72
CA PRO A 78 -2.09 8.79 0.82
C PRO A 78 -1.56 8.41 -0.56
N HIS A 79 -1.98 7.26 -1.07
CA HIS A 79 -1.50 6.75 -2.35
C HIS A 79 -2.47 5.75 -2.98
N VAL A 80 -2.26 5.51 -4.27
CA VAL A 80 -2.86 4.40 -5.01
C VAL A 80 -1.79 3.36 -5.28
N ALA A 81 -2.06 2.09 -5.05
CA ALA A 81 -1.12 1.00 -5.29
C ALA A 81 -1.55 0.13 -6.46
N LEU A 82 -0.63 -0.08 -7.37
CA LEU A 82 -0.81 -0.86 -8.58
C LEU A 82 0.13 -2.07 -8.55
N ALA A 83 -0.37 -3.23 -8.91
CA ALA A 83 0.45 -4.43 -9.03
C ALA A 83 1.11 -4.49 -10.42
N VAL A 84 2.39 -4.83 -10.45
CA VAL A 84 3.16 -5.07 -11.66
C VAL A 84 3.58 -6.53 -11.76
N GLU A 85 3.73 -7.03 -12.96
CA GLU A 85 4.06 -8.43 -13.21
C GLU A 85 5.44 -8.80 -12.67
N ASN A 86 6.43 -7.93 -12.89
CA ASN A 86 7.81 -8.11 -12.46
C ASN A 86 8.40 -6.77 -12.01
N ILE A 87 8.65 -6.65 -10.72
CA ILE A 87 9.15 -5.39 -10.13
C ILE A 87 10.57 -5.06 -10.60
N VAL A 88 11.39 -6.06 -10.87
CA VAL A 88 12.78 -5.85 -11.35
C VAL A 88 12.77 -5.30 -12.76
N GLU A 89 11.96 -5.88 -13.64
CA GLU A 89 11.80 -5.38 -15.02
C GLU A 89 11.13 -3.99 -15.04
N THR A 90 10.15 -3.78 -14.17
CA THR A 90 9.50 -2.46 -14.03
C THR A 90 10.50 -1.40 -13.62
N LYS A 91 11.38 -1.70 -12.67
CA LYS A 91 12.43 -0.79 -12.23
C LYS A 91 13.40 -0.45 -13.37
N ALA A 92 13.85 -1.46 -14.11
CA ALA A 92 14.72 -1.26 -15.26
C ALA A 92 14.05 -0.41 -16.35
N GLU A 93 12.75 -0.58 -16.56
CA GLU A 93 12.00 0.24 -17.53
C GLU A 93 11.83 1.70 -17.06
N LEU A 94 11.57 1.92 -15.76
CA LEU A 94 11.54 3.26 -15.19
C LEU A 94 12.89 3.97 -15.34
N ASP A 95 14.00 3.25 -15.11
CA ASP A 95 15.35 3.77 -15.32
C ASP A 95 15.58 4.13 -16.80
N ARG A 96 15.18 3.26 -17.73
CA ARG A 96 15.29 3.50 -19.17
C ARG A 96 14.50 4.74 -19.62
N LEU A 97 13.34 4.96 -19.03
CA LEU A 97 12.46 6.10 -19.32
C LEU A 97 12.93 7.39 -18.62
N GLY A 98 13.92 7.34 -17.75
CA GLY A 98 14.36 8.47 -16.93
C GLY A 98 13.28 8.94 -15.95
N ALA A 99 12.39 8.04 -15.51
CA ALA A 99 11.33 8.35 -14.58
C ALA A 99 11.89 8.63 -13.18
N ASN A 100 11.35 9.65 -12.53
CA ASN A 100 11.73 9.98 -11.17
C ASN A 100 10.92 9.11 -10.19
N TYR A 101 11.58 8.16 -9.56
CA TYR A 101 10.97 7.26 -8.57
C TYR A 101 11.93 7.02 -7.40
N TRP A 102 11.42 6.44 -6.35
CA TRP A 102 12.21 5.95 -5.22
C TRP A 102 11.74 4.57 -4.81
N SER A 103 12.59 3.81 -4.15
CA SER A 103 12.28 2.44 -3.74
C SER A 103 12.37 2.26 -2.22
N LEU A 104 11.55 1.37 -1.71
CA LEU A 104 11.55 0.93 -0.33
C LEU A 104 11.63 -0.59 -0.30
N LYS A 105 12.59 -1.12 0.47
CA LYS A 105 12.78 -2.55 0.66
C LYS A 105 12.49 -2.96 2.10
N GLY A 106 11.87 -4.11 2.26
CA GLY A 106 11.71 -4.76 3.55
C GLY A 106 10.60 -4.23 4.45
N ALA A 107 9.84 -3.20 4.05
CA ALA A 107 8.78 -2.63 4.89
C ALA A 107 7.63 -3.61 5.15
N THR A 108 7.25 -4.38 4.14
CA THR A 108 6.15 -5.35 4.21
C THR A 108 6.62 -6.81 4.19
N GLY A 109 7.92 -7.03 4.20
CA GLY A 109 8.56 -8.34 4.23
C GLY A 109 10.01 -8.27 3.79
N PRO A 110 10.86 -9.26 4.14
CA PRO A 110 12.31 -9.18 3.93
C PRO A 110 12.71 -9.06 2.45
N ASP A 111 11.94 -9.64 1.54
CA ASP A 111 12.22 -9.61 0.11
C ASP A 111 11.25 -8.70 -0.67
N ALA A 112 10.41 -7.95 0.02
CA ALA A 112 9.45 -7.06 -0.61
C ALA A 112 10.13 -5.75 -1.03
N GLU A 113 10.00 -5.38 -2.29
CA GLU A 113 10.37 -4.08 -2.83
C GLU A 113 9.12 -3.37 -3.35
N GLN A 114 8.99 -2.11 -2.97
CA GLN A 114 7.94 -1.21 -3.44
C GLN A 114 8.61 -0.05 -4.16
N LEU A 115 8.05 0.36 -5.28
CA LEU A 115 8.49 1.55 -6.01
C LEU A 115 7.44 2.64 -5.86
N PHE A 116 7.85 3.87 -5.71
CA PHE A 116 6.97 5.01 -5.55
C PHE A 116 7.34 6.12 -6.52
N LEU A 117 6.34 6.71 -7.13
CA LEU A 117 6.50 7.86 -8.00
C LEU A 117 5.27 8.77 -7.87
N ASN A 118 5.42 10.01 -8.28
CA ASN A 118 4.32 10.96 -8.27
C ASN A 118 3.84 11.22 -9.70
N ASP A 119 2.54 11.34 -9.86
CA ASP A 119 1.98 11.84 -11.10
C ASP A 119 2.27 13.35 -11.27
N PRO A 120 1.96 13.96 -12.42
CA PRO A 120 2.23 15.39 -12.65
C PRO A 120 1.52 16.35 -11.68
N CYS A 121 0.47 15.90 -10.99
CA CYS A 121 -0.22 16.67 -9.95
C CYS A 121 0.27 16.39 -8.54
N GLY A 122 1.29 15.53 -8.39
CA GLY A 122 1.87 15.17 -7.09
C GLY A 122 1.16 14.03 -6.36
N ASN A 123 0.21 13.34 -6.99
CA ASN A 123 -0.41 12.17 -6.40
C ASN A 123 0.58 11.00 -6.37
N MET A 124 0.73 10.37 -5.22
CA MET A 124 1.67 9.26 -5.07
C MET A 124 1.07 7.95 -5.58
N VAL A 125 1.87 7.24 -6.36
CA VAL A 125 1.56 5.91 -6.90
C VAL A 125 2.61 4.94 -6.39
N GLU A 126 2.15 3.85 -5.79
CA GLU A 126 2.97 2.71 -5.40
C GLU A 126 2.90 1.64 -6.50
N LEU A 127 4.03 1.05 -6.83
CA LEU A 127 4.11 -0.17 -7.64
C LEU A 127 4.66 -1.30 -6.77
N HIS A 128 3.99 -2.43 -6.76
CA HIS A 128 4.44 -3.60 -6.03
C HIS A 128 4.35 -4.87 -6.87
N GLN A 129 5.14 -5.86 -6.48
CA GLN A 129 5.16 -7.16 -7.15
C GLN A 129 3.81 -7.85 -7.06
N PHE A 130 3.28 -8.24 -8.20
CA PHE A 130 2.12 -9.08 -8.33
C PHE A 130 2.22 -10.30 -7.40
N ASP A 131 1.11 -10.63 -6.72
CA ASP A 131 0.95 -11.80 -5.86
C ASP A 131 1.95 -11.92 -4.69
N LYS A 132 2.59 -10.82 -4.28
CA LYS A 132 3.51 -10.75 -3.14
C LYS A 132 2.96 -10.00 -1.93
N CYS A 133 1.71 -9.60 -1.96
CA CYS A 133 1.04 -9.05 -0.80
C CYS A 133 0.84 -10.13 0.28
N ARG A 134 0.99 -9.75 1.54
CA ARG A 134 0.65 -10.62 2.68
C ARG A 134 -0.84 -10.65 3.01
N CYS A 135 -1.64 -9.90 2.30
CA CYS A 135 -3.09 -9.90 2.44
C CYS A 135 -3.69 -11.24 2.00
N ARG A 136 -4.93 -11.48 2.38
CA ARG A 136 -5.65 -12.69 1.97
C ARG A 136 -6.23 -12.61 0.55
N LEU A 137 -6.26 -11.42 -0.04
CA LEU A 137 -6.68 -11.26 -1.42
C LEU A 137 -5.69 -11.94 -2.36
N LYS A 138 -6.22 -12.70 -3.29
CA LYS A 138 -5.43 -13.25 -4.39
C LYS A 138 -5.58 -12.36 -5.60
N SER A 139 -4.51 -12.23 -6.34
CA SER A 139 -4.55 -11.51 -7.59
C SER A 139 -5.57 -12.14 -8.54
N ARG A 140 -6.36 -11.31 -9.18
CA ARG A 140 -7.42 -11.72 -10.13
C ARG A 140 -6.89 -11.91 -11.54
N VAL A 141 -5.80 -11.22 -11.84
CA VAL A 141 -5.14 -11.29 -13.14
C VAL A 141 -3.94 -12.20 -13.01
N LYS A 142 -3.84 -13.19 -13.89
CA LYS A 142 -2.66 -14.04 -14.00
C LYS A 142 -1.77 -13.47 -15.09
N PRO A 143 -0.45 -13.39 -14.88
CA PRO A 143 0.48 -13.06 -15.94
C PRO A 143 0.34 -14.04 -17.11
N ALA A 144 0.56 -13.52 -18.30
CA ALA A 144 0.54 -14.34 -19.52
C ALA A 144 1.68 -15.37 -19.52
#